data_2aa63c42f48b8923a2f4654db63f2f22
#
_entry.id   2aa63c42f48b8923a2f4654db63f2f22
#
_cell.length_a   1.000
_cell.length_b   1.000
_cell.length_c   1.000
_cell.angle_alpha   90.00
_cell.angle_beta   90.00
_cell.angle_gamma   90.00
#
_symmetry.space_group_name_H-M   'P 1'
#
loop_
_entity.id
_entity.type
_entity.pdbx_description
1 polymer ?
#
loop_
_entity_poly.entity_id
_entity_poly.type
_entity_poly.pdbx_seq_one_letter_code
_entity_poly.pdbx_strand_id
1 'polypeptide(L)'
;NLRCSLTGDGMERRIYLSDYTWTEDDYIPGQIKFIMSAPEKMGKASVRFYLNDGYTAPEEVEEEAVDTKSELYCTMIERSLMNLGNTYRIRKAIEKARAGKEVTLAYIGGSITQGAGATPINTECYAYKSYQLFKSRFAMRDNVKFVKAGVGGTPSELGMLRFDRDVLRDGEKPDIVVVEFAVNDDCYESLVRKILKLDWNPAVVLLFSVFANDWNLQDRLSPVGRLYDLPMVSIKDTVVEQFTKKPNEGRVLTKNQFFYDMFHPS
;
A
#
# COMPACT_ATOMS: atom_id res chain seq x y z
N ASN A 1 -2.46 -13.55 19.24
CA ASN A 1 -2.71 -12.44 20.20
C ASN A 1 -2.48 -12.92 21.63
N LEU A 2 -1.33 -12.54 22.18
CA LEU A 2 -1.05 -12.73 23.60
C LEU A 2 -1.85 -11.73 24.42
N ARG A 3 -2.62 -12.22 25.39
CA ARG A 3 -3.37 -11.38 26.33
C ARG A 3 -2.99 -11.75 27.76
N CYS A 4 -2.66 -10.77 28.57
CA CYS A 4 -2.50 -10.95 30.01
C CYS A 4 -3.28 -9.87 30.75
N SER A 5 -3.81 -10.25 31.91
CA SER A 5 -4.49 -9.31 32.82
C SER A 5 -3.48 -8.79 33.83
N LEU A 6 -3.43 -7.48 33.99
CA LEU A 6 -2.61 -6.82 34.99
C LEU A 6 -3.51 -6.24 36.07
N THR A 7 -3.18 -6.48 37.32
CA THR A 7 -3.82 -5.86 38.47
C THR A 7 -3.05 -4.60 38.86
N GLY A 8 -3.73 -3.50 39.10
CA GLY A 8 -3.09 -2.24 39.48
C GLY A 8 -2.62 -2.23 40.95
N ASP A 9 -1.84 -3.24 41.34
CA ASP A 9 -1.34 -3.47 42.69
C ASP A 9 0.14 -3.02 42.88
N GLY A 10 0.74 -2.45 41.84
CA GLY A 10 2.14 -2.04 41.84
C GLY A 10 3.14 -3.21 41.74
N MET A 11 2.68 -4.44 41.61
CA MET A 11 3.53 -5.62 41.52
C MET A 11 4.04 -5.87 40.10
N GLU A 12 5.32 -6.26 40.00
CA GLU A 12 5.89 -6.71 38.72
C GLU A 12 5.30 -8.06 38.32
N ARG A 13 4.90 -8.17 37.07
CA ARG A 13 4.49 -9.43 36.43
C ARG A 13 5.45 -9.76 35.30
N ARG A 14 6.01 -10.95 35.30
CA ARG A 14 6.89 -11.43 34.23
C ARG A 14 6.12 -12.33 33.28
N ILE A 15 6.28 -12.09 32.00
CA ILE A 15 5.69 -12.85 30.92
C ILE A 15 6.85 -13.31 30.04
N TYR A 16 6.99 -14.62 29.93
CA TYR A 16 8.02 -15.21 29.08
C TYR A 16 7.40 -15.48 27.71
N LEU A 17 7.92 -14.83 26.68
CA LEU A 17 7.44 -15.01 25.30
C LEU A 17 7.72 -16.43 24.79
N SER A 18 8.73 -17.11 25.35
CA SER A 18 9.03 -18.51 25.09
C SER A 18 7.96 -19.50 25.55
N ASP A 19 7.07 -19.09 26.46
CA ASP A 19 5.99 -19.96 26.96
C ASP A 19 4.81 -20.04 25.99
N TYR A 20 4.88 -19.32 24.86
CA TYR A 20 3.82 -19.26 23.87
C TYR A 20 4.24 -19.94 22.58
N THR A 21 3.30 -20.66 21.98
CA THR A 21 3.51 -21.22 20.64
C THR A 21 3.24 -20.12 19.62
N TRP A 22 4.26 -19.78 18.87
CA TRP A 22 4.20 -18.80 17.80
C TRP A 22 3.90 -19.50 16.47
N THR A 23 3.02 -18.93 15.68
CA THR A 23 2.72 -19.36 14.32
C THR A 23 3.34 -18.43 13.31
N GLU A 24 3.41 -18.83 12.05
CA GLU A 24 3.89 -17.94 10.96
C GLU A 24 3.09 -16.63 10.86
N ASP A 25 1.83 -16.66 11.30
CA ASP A 25 0.98 -15.46 11.35
C ASP A 25 1.32 -14.50 12.49
N ASP A 26 2.12 -14.94 13.47
CA ASP A 26 2.45 -14.15 14.66
C ASP A 26 3.79 -13.39 14.52
N TYR A 27 4.54 -13.57 13.42
CA TYR A 27 5.86 -12.94 13.27
C TYR A 27 5.79 -11.43 12.99
N ILE A 28 4.61 -10.90 12.69
CA ILE A 28 4.40 -9.48 12.42
C ILE A 28 4.54 -8.70 13.74
N PRO A 29 5.37 -7.64 13.78
CA PRO A 29 5.57 -6.84 14.98
C PRO A 29 4.24 -6.39 15.58
N GLY A 30 3.90 -6.96 16.73
CA GLY A 30 2.67 -6.67 17.41
C GLY A 30 2.73 -5.31 18.10
N GLN A 31 1.57 -4.70 18.26
CA GLN A 31 1.43 -3.55 19.13
C GLN A 31 1.17 -4.02 20.57
N ILE A 32 1.84 -3.40 21.53
CA ILE A 32 1.45 -3.54 22.93
C ILE A 32 0.28 -2.58 23.18
N LYS A 33 -0.89 -3.15 23.45
CA LYS A 33 -2.10 -2.37 23.71
C LYS A 33 -2.53 -2.54 25.16
N PHE A 34 -2.63 -1.43 25.89
CA PHE A 34 -3.19 -1.39 27.22
C PHE A 34 -4.69 -1.07 27.16
N ILE A 35 -5.51 -1.93 27.73
CA ILE A 35 -6.96 -1.73 27.83
C ILE A 35 -7.32 -1.56 29.28
N MET A 36 -7.84 -0.39 29.65
CA MET A 36 -8.33 -0.11 30.98
C MET A 36 -9.74 -0.70 31.16
N SER A 37 -9.96 -1.41 32.23
CA SER A 37 -11.30 -1.92 32.57
C SER A 37 -12.26 -0.84 33.10
N ALA A 38 -11.70 0.29 33.52
CA ALA A 38 -12.43 1.45 34.02
C ALA A 38 -11.89 2.72 33.35
N PRO A 39 -12.53 3.19 32.26
CA PRO A 39 -12.01 4.30 31.45
C PRO A 39 -11.94 5.64 32.17
N GLU A 40 -12.69 5.81 33.26
CA GLU A 40 -12.65 6.99 34.10
C GLU A 40 -11.45 7.04 35.05
N LYS A 41 -10.68 5.94 35.16
CA LYS A 41 -9.50 5.87 36.02
C LYS A 41 -8.23 6.02 35.21
N MET A 42 -7.29 6.79 35.75
CA MET A 42 -5.96 6.88 35.16
C MET A 42 -5.04 5.83 35.81
N GLY A 43 -4.23 5.17 34.98
CA GLY A 43 -3.21 4.23 35.43
C GLY A 43 -1.86 4.54 34.79
N LYS A 44 -0.80 4.17 35.48
CA LYS A 44 0.57 4.20 34.96
C LYS A 44 1.08 2.77 34.84
N ALA A 45 1.53 2.40 33.67
CA ALA A 45 2.19 1.12 33.41
C ALA A 45 3.63 1.36 32.94
N SER A 46 4.55 0.51 33.40
CA SER A 46 5.92 0.48 32.89
C SER A 46 6.17 -0.91 32.32
N VAL A 47 6.73 -0.99 31.13
CA VAL A 47 7.11 -2.26 30.48
C VAL A 47 8.62 -2.28 30.32
N ARG A 48 9.23 -3.39 30.71
CA ARG A 48 10.65 -3.65 30.48
C ARG A 48 10.80 -4.91 29.64
N PHE A 49 11.59 -4.82 28.61
CA PHE A 49 11.97 -5.95 27.78
C PHE A 49 13.34 -6.45 28.22
N TYR A 50 13.43 -7.72 28.50
CA TYR A 50 14.70 -8.38 28.80
C TYR A 50 15.03 -9.32 27.67
N LEU A 51 16.21 -9.17 27.08
CA LEU A 51 16.78 -10.20 26.23
C LEU A 51 17.30 -11.32 27.12
N ASN A 52 16.96 -12.55 26.81
CA ASN A 52 17.46 -13.70 27.55
C ASN A 52 18.91 -13.96 27.13
N ASP A 53 19.83 -14.01 28.10
CA ASP A 53 21.26 -14.24 27.86
C ASP A 53 21.59 -15.57 27.17
N GLY A 54 20.63 -16.50 27.10
CA GLY A 54 20.77 -17.78 26.41
C GLY A 54 20.08 -17.80 25.03
N TYR A 55 19.50 -16.70 24.56
CA TYR A 55 18.88 -16.65 23.25
C TYR A 55 19.95 -16.48 22.17
N THR A 56 20.10 -17.51 21.36
CA THR A 56 20.81 -17.40 20.10
C THR A 56 19.79 -17.03 19.04
N ALA A 57 19.90 -15.83 18.49
CA ALA A 57 19.09 -15.45 17.34
C ALA A 57 19.27 -16.50 16.24
N PRO A 58 18.20 -16.93 15.54
CA PRO A 58 18.38 -17.71 14.33
C PRO A 58 19.36 -16.96 13.43
N GLU A 59 20.26 -17.67 12.76
CA GLU A 59 21.10 -17.04 11.74
C GLU A 59 20.18 -16.24 10.81
N GLU A 60 20.42 -14.95 10.72
CA GLU A 60 19.78 -14.12 9.69
C GLU A 60 20.26 -14.68 8.36
N VAL A 61 19.42 -15.49 7.73
CA VAL A 61 19.66 -15.92 6.36
C VAL A 61 19.46 -14.67 5.53
N GLU A 62 20.56 -14.11 5.00
CA GLU A 62 20.48 -13.03 4.02
C GLU A 62 19.60 -13.53 2.86
N GLU A 63 18.45 -12.92 2.70
CA GLU A 63 17.58 -13.23 1.58
C GLU A 63 18.26 -12.75 0.30
N GLU A 64 18.37 -13.63 -0.69
CA GLU A 64 18.91 -13.25 -1.99
C GLU A 64 18.10 -12.09 -2.60
N ALA A 65 18.80 -11.14 -3.22
CA ALA A 65 18.15 -10.02 -3.87
C ALA A 65 17.16 -10.49 -4.95
N VAL A 66 15.99 -9.88 -5.02
CA VAL A 66 14.96 -10.24 -6.01
C VAL A 66 15.48 -9.96 -7.43
N ASP A 67 15.55 -11.00 -8.27
CA ASP A 67 15.87 -10.84 -9.69
C ASP A 67 14.65 -10.33 -10.48
N THR A 68 14.57 -9.01 -10.62
CA THR A 68 13.49 -8.33 -11.35
C THR A 68 13.51 -8.55 -12.87
N LYS A 69 14.49 -9.27 -13.40
CA LYS A 69 14.61 -9.61 -14.84
C LYS A 69 14.25 -11.07 -15.12
N SER A 70 14.07 -11.89 -14.08
CA SER A 70 13.71 -13.28 -14.24
C SER A 70 12.33 -13.46 -14.91
N GLU A 71 12.15 -14.53 -15.62
CA GLU A 71 10.86 -14.91 -16.24
C GLU A 71 9.78 -15.09 -15.14
N LEU A 72 10.15 -15.65 -14.00
CA LEU A 72 9.26 -15.82 -12.86
C LEU A 72 8.78 -14.48 -12.31
N TYR A 73 9.67 -13.49 -12.21
CA TYR A 73 9.29 -12.15 -11.79
C TYR A 73 8.33 -11.50 -12.80
N CYS A 74 8.61 -11.60 -14.08
CA CYS A 74 7.73 -11.07 -15.13
C CYS A 74 6.35 -11.72 -15.08
N THR A 75 6.29 -13.04 -14.94
CA THR A 75 5.02 -13.78 -14.79
C THR A 75 4.25 -13.37 -13.54
N MET A 76 4.96 -13.14 -12.42
CA MET A 76 4.35 -12.62 -11.20
C MET A 76 3.72 -11.25 -11.44
N ILE A 77 4.46 -10.33 -12.09
CA ILE A 77 3.97 -8.97 -12.36
C ILE A 77 2.76 -8.97 -13.31
N GLU A 78 2.71 -9.86 -14.30
CA GLU A 78 1.57 -9.95 -15.24
C GLU A 78 0.24 -10.22 -14.52
N ARG A 79 0.26 -10.92 -13.39
CA ARG A 79 -0.93 -11.15 -12.55
C ARG A 79 -1.51 -9.88 -11.93
N SER A 80 -0.73 -8.79 -11.90
CA SER A 80 -1.21 -7.51 -11.38
C SER A 80 -2.38 -6.93 -12.18
N LEU A 81 -2.50 -7.29 -13.47
CA LEU A 81 -3.55 -6.76 -14.35
C LEU A 81 -4.88 -7.48 -14.08
N MET A 82 -5.64 -6.97 -13.11
CA MET A 82 -6.95 -7.51 -12.75
C MET A 82 -8.01 -7.19 -13.83
N ASN A 83 -7.95 -6.00 -14.43
CA ASN A 83 -8.84 -5.58 -15.52
C ASN A 83 -8.13 -4.56 -16.39
N LEU A 84 -8.12 -4.81 -17.71
CA LEU A 84 -7.57 -3.84 -18.66
C LEU A 84 -8.46 -2.60 -18.77
N GLY A 85 -9.77 -2.78 -18.74
CA GLY A 85 -10.76 -1.74 -18.89
C GLY A 85 -10.58 -0.90 -20.15
N ASN A 86 -11.23 0.25 -20.16
CA ASN A 86 -11.12 1.19 -21.27
C ASN A 86 -9.86 2.07 -21.11
N THR A 87 -8.84 1.75 -21.87
CA THR A 87 -7.55 2.47 -21.86
C THR A 87 -7.52 3.72 -22.74
N TYR A 88 -8.64 4.12 -23.36
CA TYR A 88 -8.66 5.26 -24.29
C TYR A 88 -8.09 6.54 -23.70
N ARG A 89 -8.50 6.90 -22.47
CA ARG A 89 -8.03 8.11 -21.79
C ARG A 89 -6.53 8.03 -21.42
N ILE A 90 -6.04 6.86 -21.01
CA ILE A 90 -4.60 6.65 -20.77
C ILE A 90 -3.80 6.82 -22.06
N ARG A 91 -4.26 6.24 -23.18
CA ARG A 91 -3.60 6.42 -24.48
C ARG A 91 -3.57 7.88 -24.89
N LYS A 92 -4.64 8.64 -24.65
CA LYS A 92 -4.66 10.09 -24.90
C LYS A 92 -3.64 10.84 -24.07
N ALA A 93 -3.47 10.50 -22.79
CA ALA A 93 -2.44 11.09 -21.94
C ALA A 93 -1.02 10.75 -22.45
N ILE A 94 -0.78 9.52 -22.90
CA ILE A 94 0.49 9.09 -23.49
C ILE A 94 0.77 9.86 -24.80
N GLU A 95 -0.21 9.96 -25.70
CA GLU A 95 -0.10 10.75 -26.95
C GLU A 95 0.23 12.21 -26.66
N LYS A 96 -0.44 12.79 -25.65
CA LYS A 96 -0.22 14.17 -25.18
C LYS A 96 1.23 14.35 -24.67
N ALA A 97 1.73 13.41 -23.86
CA ALA A 97 3.11 13.42 -23.36
C ALA A 97 4.14 13.32 -24.49
N ARG A 98 3.93 12.39 -25.41
CA ARG A 98 4.80 12.18 -26.60
C ARG A 98 4.80 13.38 -27.55
N ALA A 99 3.70 14.14 -27.58
CA ALA A 99 3.60 15.39 -28.34
C ALA A 99 4.27 16.60 -27.64
N GLY A 100 4.93 16.39 -26.51
CA GLY A 100 5.58 17.45 -25.74
C GLY A 100 4.62 18.37 -24.99
N LYS A 101 3.34 18.02 -24.94
CA LYS A 101 2.34 18.77 -24.17
C LYS A 101 2.40 18.38 -22.70
N GLU A 102 2.08 19.31 -21.82
CA GLU A 102 2.09 19.05 -20.37
C GLU A 102 1.07 17.99 -20.00
N VAL A 103 1.50 17.00 -19.20
CA VAL A 103 0.67 15.92 -18.64
C VAL A 103 0.87 15.89 -17.15
N THR A 104 -0.22 15.82 -16.39
CA THR A 104 -0.17 15.69 -14.93
C THR A 104 -0.64 14.29 -14.51
N LEU A 105 0.22 13.56 -13.77
CA LEU A 105 -0.14 12.33 -13.08
C LEU A 105 -0.41 12.63 -11.62
N ALA A 106 -1.60 12.29 -11.15
CA ALA A 106 -2.00 12.45 -9.76
C ALA A 106 -2.22 11.10 -9.09
N TYR A 107 -1.83 11.00 -7.82
CA TYR A 107 -1.98 9.81 -6.99
C TYR A 107 -2.73 10.21 -5.72
N ILE A 108 -3.88 9.60 -5.47
CA ILE A 108 -4.67 9.82 -4.27
C ILE A 108 -4.89 8.50 -3.53
N GLY A 109 -4.65 8.51 -2.23
CA GLY A 109 -4.72 7.28 -1.43
C GLY A 109 -4.41 7.51 0.05
N GLY A 110 -4.22 6.41 0.75
CA GLY A 110 -3.85 6.36 2.15
C GLY A 110 -2.34 6.49 2.40
N SER A 111 -1.86 5.79 3.43
CA SER A 111 -0.43 5.78 3.82
C SER A 111 0.47 5.16 2.76
N ILE A 112 0.00 4.18 2.02
CA ILE A 112 0.78 3.53 0.95
C ILE A 112 1.05 4.55 -0.19
N THR A 113 0.05 5.34 -0.56
CA THR A 113 0.23 6.44 -1.53
C THR A 113 1.06 7.58 -0.95
N GLN A 114 0.96 7.85 0.35
CA GLN A 114 1.86 8.78 1.03
C GLN A 114 3.33 8.34 0.94
N GLY A 115 3.55 7.02 0.94
CA GLY A 115 4.86 6.39 0.81
C GLY A 115 5.41 5.85 2.13
N ALA A 116 4.54 5.55 3.10
CA ALA A 116 4.96 4.89 4.34
C ALA A 116 5.66 3.57 4.00
N GLY A 117 6.77 3.28 4.67
CA GLY A 117 7.67 2.16 4.37
C GLY A 117 8.82 2.51 3.42
N ALA A 118 8.66 3.51 2.56
CA ALA A 118 9.71 3.92 1.62
C ALA A 118 10.68 4.94 2.23
N THR A 119 11.98 4.80 1.94
CA THR A 119 13.01 5.72 2.41
C THR A 119 13.98 6.12 1.29
N PRO A 120 13.99 7.40 0.86
CA PRO A 120 13.15 8.53 1.26
C PRO A 120 11.68 8.42 0.80
N ILE A 121 10.75 8.81 1.66
CA ILE A 121 9.30 8.71 1.44
C ILE A 121 8.78 9.40 0.16
N ASN A 122 9.49 10.41 -0.32
CA ASN A 122 9.04 11.19 -1.47
C ASN A 122 9.54 10.65 -2.82
N THR A 123 10.63 9.88 -2.84
CA THR A 123 11.31 9.45 -4.06
C THR A 123 11.38 7.93 -4.22
N GLU A 124 11.15 7.17 -3.14
CA GLU A 124 11.20 5.72 -3.20
C GLU A 124 9.80 5.07 -3.17
N CYS A 125 8.74 5.84 -2.90
CA CYS A 125 7.37 5.32 -2.91
C CYS A 125 6.89 4.94 -4.33
N TYR A 126 5.95 4.01 -4.40
CA TYR A 126 5.41 3.52 -5.67
C TYR A 126 4.87 4.64 -6.57
N ALA A 127 4.23 5.65 -5.98
CA ALA A 127 3.66 6.76 -6.72
C ALA A 127 4.73 7.54 -7.49
N TYR A 128 5.85 7.85 -6.83
CA TYR A 128 6.96 8.54 -7.50
C TYR A 128 7.68 7.63 -8.51
N LYS A 129 7.93 6.37 -8.16
CA LYS A 129 8.57 5.40 -9.07
C LYS A 129 7.75 5.19 -10.35
N SER A 130 6.42 5.01 -10.23
CA SER A 130 5.56 4.85 -11.40
C SER A 130 5.45 6.14 -12.23
N TYR A 131 5.42 7.30 -11.59
CA TYR A 131 5.56 8.59 -12.29
C TYR A 131 6.86 8.67 -13.08
N GLN A 132 8.00 8.35 -12.46
CA GLN A 132 9.30 8.37 -13.14
C GLN A 132 9.34 7.39 -14.32
N LEU A 133 8.76 6.21 -14.15
CA LEU A 133 8.64 5.22 -15.22
C LEU A 133 7.79 5.75 -16.39
N PHE A 134 6.66 6.38 -16.11
CA PHE A 134 5.84 7.02 -17.15
C PHE A 134 6.62 8.13 -17.86
N LYS A 135 7.26 9.01 -17.08
CA LYS A 135 8.07 10.09 -17.60
C LYS A 135 9.20 9.57 -18.50
N SER A 136 9.96 8.57 -18.08
CA SER A 136 11.08 8.01 -18.85
C SER A 136 10.63 7.35 -20.15
N ARG A 137 9.41 6.81 -20.19
CA ARG A 137 8.90 6.08 -21.38
C ARG A 137 8.16 6.98 -22.37
N PHE A 138 7.54 8.04 -21.92
CA PHE A 138 6.58 8.80 -22.73
C PHE A 138 6.84 10.31 -22.82
N ALA A 139 7.60 10.90 -21.89
CA ALA A 139 7.89 12.32 -21.96
C ALA A 139 8.84 12.67 -23.09
N MET A 140 8.56 13.76 -23.80
CA MET A 140 9.48 14.31 -24.80
C MET A 140 10.59 15.16 -24.15
N ARG A 141 10.27 15.80 -23.05
CA ARG A 141 11.14 16.69 -22.28
C ARG A 141 10.71 16.61 -20.81
N ASP A 142 10.78 17.70 -20.08
CA ASP A 142 10.27 17.82 -18.71
C ASP A 142 8.77 18.25 -18.70
N ASN A 143 7.94 17.54 -19.47
CA ASN A 143 6.54 17.88 -19.69
C ASN A 143 5.56 16.99 -18.90
N VAL A 144 6.05 16.23 -17.95
CA VAL A 144 5.19 15.41 -17.08
C VAL A 144 5.30 15.88 -15.64
N LYS A 145 4.17 16.27 -15.05
CA LYS A 145 4.03 16.73 -13.67
C LYS A 145 3.57 15.62 -12.75
N PHE A 146 3.90 15.75 -11.49
CA PHE A 146 3.58 14.80 -10.43
C PHE A 146 2.80 15.46 -9.30
N VAL A 147 1.65 14.89 -8.95
CA VAL A 147 0.85 15.29 -7.80
C VAL A 147 0.67 14.09 -6.88
N LYS A 148 1.20 14.17 -5.66
CA LYS A 148 1.03 13.16 -4.62
C LYS A 148 0.08 13.66 -3.55
N ALA A 149 -1.06 12.98 -3.40
CA ALA A 149 -2.13 13.29 -2.46
C ALA A 149 -2.44 12.08 -1.56
N GLY A 150 -1.40 11.41 -1.07
CA GLY A 150 -1.50 10.36 -0.05
C GLY A 150 -1.53 10.96 1.36
N VAL A 151 -2.47 10.51 2.20
CA VAL A 151 -2.55 10.89 3.62
C VAL A 151 -2.82 9.65 4.46
N GLY A 152 -1.88 9.32 5.35
CA GLY A 152 -1.91 8.12 6.18
C GLY A 152 -3.15 8.00 7.04
N GLY A 153 -3.68 6.77 7.16
CA GLY A 153 -4.83 6.47 8.01
C GLY A 153 -6.17 7.03 7.53
N THR A 154 -6.27 7.54 6.29
CA THR A 154 -7.49 8.16 5.78
C THR A 154 -8.24 7.25 4.81
N PRO A 155 -9.59 7.16 4.93
CA PRO A 155 -10.43 6.42 4.00
C PRO A 155 -10.71 7.20 2.72
N SER A 156 -11.31 6.54 1.73
CA SER A 156 -11.70 7.14 0.46
C SER A 156 -12.73 8.27 0.59
N GLU A 157 -13.54 8.29 1.65
CA GLU A 157 -14.41 9.41 1.98
C GLU A 157 -13.63 10.71 2.16
N LEU A 158 -12.61 10.69 3.02
CA LEU A 158 -11.70 11.84 3.17
C LEU A 158 -10.95 12.14 1.88
N GLY A 159 -10.58 11.11 1.11
CA GLY A 159 -10.03 11.28 -0.23
C GLY A 159 -10.94 12.10 -1.13
N MET A 160 -12.23 11.80 -1.14
CA MET A 160 -13.25 12.54 -1.91
C MET A 160 -13.39 14.00 -1.45
N LEU A 161 -13.43 14.24 -0.13
CA LEU A 161 -13.59 15.58 0.44
C LEU A 161 -12.37 16.48 0.17
N ARG A 162 -11.16 15.92 0.25
CA ARG A 162 -9.91 16.67 0.06
C ARG A 162 -9.43 16.71 -1.39
N PHE A 163 -10.12 16.05 -2.32
CA PHE A 163 -9.69 15.91 -3.72
C PHE A 163 -9.38 17.25 -4.39
N ASP A 164 -10.29 18.23 -4.26
CA ASP A 164 -10.13 19.54 -4.88
C ASP A 164 -8.91 20.29 -4.30
N ARG A 165 -8.71 20.22 -2.99
CA ARG A 165 -7.58 20.86 -2.31
C ARG A 165 -6.24 20.19 -2.62
N ASP A 166 -6.20 18.86 -2.64
CA ASP A 166 -4.94 18.10 -2.65
C ASP A 166 -4.52 17.65 -4.06
N VAL A 167 -5.50 17.45 -4.95
CA VAL A 167 -5.27 16.99 -6.32
C VAL A 167 -5.43 18.12 -7.33
N LEU A 168 -6.51 18.94 -7.23
CA LEU A 168 -6.78 20.06 -8.16
C LEU A 168 -6.20 21.40 -7.67
N ARG A 169 -5.33 21.37 -6.66
CA ARG A 169 -4.67 22.56 -6.10
C ARG A 169 -4.10 23.46 -7.21
N ASP A 170 -4.17 24.73 -7.02
CA ASP A 170 -3.60 25.72 -7.94
C ASP A 170 -4.09 25.59 -9.40
N GLY A 171 -5.26 24.96 -9.61
CA GLY A 171 -5.85 24.77 -10.93
C GLY A 171 -5.27 23.60 -11.72
N GLU A 172 -4.57 22.67 -11.08
CA GLU A 172 -4.06 21.44 -11.71
C GLU A 172 -5.19 20.62 -12.33
N LYS A 173 -4.94 20.13 -13.54
CA LYS A 173 -5.85 19.29 -14.31
C LYS A 173 -5.18 17.95 -14.63
N PRO A 174 -5.21 16.98 -13.71
CA PRO A 174 -4.57 15.70 -13.94
C PRO A 174 -5.14 14.98 -15.17
N ASP A 175 -4.28 14.46 -16.01
CA ASP A 175 -4.62 13.60 -17.14
C ASP A 175 -4.85 12.14 -16.72
N ILE A 176 -4.14 11.72 -15.68
CA ILE A 176 -4.28 10.38 -15.08
C ILE A 176 -4.37 10.54 -13.57
N VAL A 177 -5.35 9.89 -12.96
CA VAL A 177 -5.51 9.80 -11.51
C VAL A 177 -5.44 8.33 -11.09
N VAL A 178 -4.46 7.98 -10.27
CA VAL A 178 -4.35 6.67 -9.62
C VAL A 178 -5.02 6.75 -8.25
N VAL A 179 -5.97 5.85 -8.00
CA VAL A 179 -6.77 5.79 -6.78
C VAL A 179 -6.42 4.54 -6.00
N GLU A 180 -5.85 4.70 -4.79
CA GLU A 180 -5.39 3.62 -3.91
C GLU A 180 -6.04 3.75 -2.53
N PHE A 181 -7.09 2.98 -2.28
CA PHE A 181 -7.78 2.89 -0.98
C PHE A 181 -8.23 1.46 -0.66
N ALA A 182 -7.55 0.46 -1.22
CA ALA A 182 -7.96 -0.95 -1.10
C ALA A 182 -7.93 -1.50 0.33
N VAL A 183 -7.35 -0.77 1.26
CA VAL A 183 -7.25 -1.14 2.67
C VAL A 183 -7.94 -0.13 3.61
N ASN A 184 -8.47 0.98 3.08
CA ASN A 184 -9.08 2.08 3.83
C ASN A 184 -10.30 2.63 3.07
N ASP A 185 -11.40 1.91 2.99
CA ASP A 185 -12.55 2.35 2.18
C ASP A 185 -13.79 2.71 3.01
N ASP A 186 -14.47 3.79 2.53
CA ASP A 186 -15.84 4.15 2.92
C ASP A 186 -16.70 4.65 1.74
N CYS A 187 -16.19 5.53 0.89
CA CYS A 187 -16.94 6.17 -0.20
C CYS A 187 -16.24 6.06 -1.55
N TYR A 188 -15.69 4.89 -1.87
CA TYR A 188 -14.82 4.67 -3.03
C TYR A 188 -15.47 5.06 -4.37
N GLU A 189 -16.69 4.61 -4.62
CA GLU A 189 -17.41 4.93 -5.83
C GLU A 189 -17.66 6.44 -5.97
N SER A 190 -17.97 7.13 -4.88
CA SER A 190 -18.20 8.59 -4.90
C SER A 190 -16.95 9.35 -5.32
N LEU A 191 -15.77 8.94 -4.85
CA LEU A 191 -14.50 9.51 -5.29
C LEU A 191 -14.26 9.23 -6.78
N VAL A 192 -14.42 7.98 -7.23
CA VAL A 192 -14.25 7.60 -8.64
C VAL A 192 -15.21 8.43 -9.54
N ARG A 193 -16.48 8.53 -9.17
CA ARG A 193 -17.47 9.34 -9.91
C ARG A 193 -17.11 10.80 -9.94
N LYS A 194 -16.62 11.37 -8.84
CA LYS A 194 -16.16 12.76 -8.78
C LYS A 194 -15.07 13.00 -9.83
N ILE A 195 -14.08 12.10 -9.92
CA ILE A 195 -13.00 12.22 -10.90
C ILE A 195 -13.51 12.06 -12.33
N LEU A 196 -14.36 11.07 -12.59
CA LEU A 196 -14.91 10.80 -13.93
C LEU A 196 -15.79 11.93 -14.49
N LYS A 197 -16.37 12.76 -13.61
CA LYS A 197 -17.21 13.92 -13.97
C LYS A 197 -16.43 15.20 -14.25
N LEU A 198 -15.11 15.20 -14.14
CA LEU A 198 -14.30 16.37 -14.47
C LEU A 198 -14.35 16.65 -15.98
N ASP A 199 -14.54 17.89 -16.37
CA ASP A 199 -14.80 18.32 -17.76
C ASP A 199 -13.69 17.93 -18.74
N TRP A 200 -12.44 17.79 -18.26
CA TRP A 200 -11.30 17.39 -19.10
C TRP A 200 -11.10 15.88 -19.20
N ASN A 201 -12.00 15.07 -18.61
CA ASN A 201 -12.06 13.63 -18.77
C ASN A 201 -10.75 12.88 -18.43
N PRO A 202 -10.20 13.00 -17.21
CA PRO A 202 -8.99 12.28 -16.84
C PRO A 202 -9.16 10.76 -16.93
N ALA A 203 -8.07 10.05 -17.16
CA ALA A 203 -8.03 8.62 -16.95
C ALA A 203 -8.04 8.31 -15.45
N VAL A 204 -8.74 7.24 -15.06
CA VAL A 204 -8.72 6.72 -13.69
C VAL A 204 -8.13 5.32 -13.71
N VAL A 205 -7.16 5.05 -12.84
CA VAL A 205 -6.57 3.73 -12.61
C VAL A 205 -6.80 3.36 -11.16
N LEU A 206 -7.38 2.20 -10.93
CA LEU A 206 -7.62 1.68 -9.59
C LEU A 206 -6.48 0.77 -9.18
N LEU A 207 -5.85 1.07 -8.05
CA LEU A 207 -4.76 0.28 -7.48
C LEU A 207 -5.22 -0.37 -6.18
N PHE A 208 -5.12 -1.69 -6.11
CA PHE A 208 -5.47 -2.49 -4.95
C PHE A 208 -4.21 -2.99 -4.27
N SER A 209 -3.81 -2.32 -3.20
CA SER A 209 -2.75 -2.75 -2.29
C SER A 209 -3.21 -3.91 -1.40
N VAL A 210 -2.30 -4.42 -0.56
CA VAL A 210 -2.56 -5.55 0.33
C VAL A 210 -1.82 -5.36 1.65
N PHE A 211 -2.37 -5.87 2.75
CA PHE A 211 -1.69 -5.97 4.04
C PHE A 211 -0.92 -7.28 4.19
N ALA A 212 0.02 -7.32 5.11
CA ALA A 212 0.85 -8.51 5.34
C ALA A 212 0.08 -9.76 5.81
N ASN A 213 -1.16 -9.60 6.27
CA ASN A 213 -2.08 -10.72 6.53
C ASN A 213 -2.89 -11.14 5.29
N ASP A 214 -2.42 -10.77 4.09
CA ASP A 214 -2.99 -11.11 2.78
C ASP A 214 -4.39 -10.53 2.54
N TRP A 215 -4.81 -9.57 3.38
CA TRP A 215 -6.13 -8.95 3.34
C TRP A 215 -6.15 -7.63 2.57
N ASN A 216 -7.19 -7.45 1.79
CA ASN A 216 -7.62 -6.17 1.24
C ASN A 216 -9.13 -6.18 0.91
N LEU A 217 -9.64 -5.08 0.37
CA LEU A 217 -11.03 -4.88 -0.01
C LEU A 217 -11.29 -5.02 -1.53
N GLN A 218 -10.37 -5.58 -2.30
CA GLN A 218 -10.52 -5.60 -3.78
C GLN A 218 -11.81 -6.27 -4.26
N ASP A 219 -12.30 -7.30 -3.57
CA ASP A 219 -13.53 -7.98 -3.97
C ASP A 219 -14.76 -7.06 -3.82
N ARG A 220 -14.74 -6.18 -2.81
CA ARG A 220 -15.77 -5.17 -2.58
C ARG A 220 -15.65 -3.99 -3.55
N LEU A 221 -14.42 -3.60 -3.93
CA LEU A 221 -14.15 -2.38 -4.69
C LEU A 221 -14.08 -2.61 -6.20
N SER A 222 -13.66 -3.80 -6.64
CA SER A 222 -13.53 -4.12 -8.06
C SER A 222 -14.84 -4.01 -8.87
N PRO A 223 -16.05 -4.24 -8.30
CA PRO A 223 -17.30 -3.95 -9.01
C PRO A 223 -17.41 -2.51 -9.49
N VAL A 224 -16.87 -1.53 -8.76
CA VAL A 224 -16.81 -0.12 -9.21
C VAL A 224 -15.97 0.00 -10.47
N GLY A 225 -14.79 -0.61 -10.50
CA GLY A 225 -13.94 -0.61 -11.69
C GLY A 225 -14.59 -1.28 -12.90
N ARG A 226 -15.31 -2.39 -12.69
CA ARG A 226 -16.05 -3.06 -13.77
C ARG A 226 -17.22 -2.21 -14.27
N LEU A 227 -17.97 -1.57 -13.36
CA LEU A 227 -19.12 -0.72 -13.72
C LEU A 227 -18.71 0.45 -14.63
N TYR A 228 -17.59 1.07 -14.34
CA TYR A 228 -17.07 2.21 -15.10
C TYR A 228 -16.02 1.83 -16.16
N ASP A 229 -15.82 0.55 -16.40
CA ASP A 229 -14.84 -0.01 -17.35
C ASP A 229 -13.43 0.58 -17.16
N LEU A 230 -12.94 0.59 -15.91
CA LEU A 230 -11.67 1.18 -15.53
C LEU A 230 -10.54 0.16 -15.47
N PRO A 231 -9.32 0.54 -15.81
CA PRO A 231 -8.12 -0.25 -15.54
C PRO A 231 -7.95 -0.51 -14.04
N MET A 232 -7.71 -1.76 -13.67
CA MET A 232 -7.48 -2.20 -12.30
C MET A 232 -6.19 -2.98 -12.17
N VAL A 233 -5.39 -2.61 -11.18
CA VAL A 233 -4.12 -3.27 -10.84
C VAL A 233 -4.22 -3.81 -9.42
N SER A 234 -3.94 -5.11 -9.23
CA SER A 234 -3.96 -5.78 -7.94
C SER A 234 -2.56 -6.17 -7.49
N ILE A 235 -2.08 -5.55 -6.43
CA ILE A 235 -0.85 -5.97 -5.77
C ILE A 235 -1.06 -7.31 -5.06
N LYS A 236 -2.25 -7.51 -4.46
CA LYS A 236 -2.61 -8.79 -3.83
C LYS A 236 -2.42 -9.98 -4.77
N ASP A 237 -3.00 -9.89 -5.98
CA ASP A 237 -2.93 -10.98 -6.96
C ASP A 237 -1.48 -11.19 -7.48
N THR A 238 -0.65 -10.15 -7.39
CA THR A 238 0.76 -10.23 -7.76
C THR A 238 1.57 -11.01 -6.74
N VAL A 239 1.47 -10.67 -5.45
CA VAL A 239 2.47 -11.07 -4.45
C VAL A 239 2.01 -12.18 -3.49
N VAL A 240 0.71 -12.29 -3.19
CA VAL A 240 0.25 -13.19 -2.10
C VAL A 240 0.58 -14.65 -2.38
N GLU A 241 0.46 -15.10 -3.63
CA GLU A 241 0.84 -16.47 -3.98
C GLU A 241 2.33 -16.75 -3.69
N GLN A 242 3.20 -15.75 -3.82
CA GLN A 242 4.63 -15.91 -3.58
C GLN A 242 4.92 -16.22 -2.11
N PHE A 243 4.14 -15.65 -1.20
CA PHE A 243 4.34 -15.80 0.23
C PHE A 243 4.09 -17.23 0.74
N THR A 244 3.30 -18.01 0.02
CA THR A 244 3.00 -19.41 0.34
C THR A 244 3.94 -20.40 -0.35
N LYS A 245 4.69 -19.97 -1.37
CA LYS A 245 5.63 -20.83 -2.10
C LYS A 245 6.90 -21.11 -1.30
N LYS A 246 7.41 -22.33 -1.42
CA LYS A 246 8.74 -22.67 -0.96
C LYS A 246 9.81 -22.19 -1.95
N PRO A 247 11.07 -22.05 -1.54
CA PRO A 247 12.16 -21.65 -2.43
C PRO A 247 12.27 -22.50 -3.70
N ASN A 248 12.11 -23.83 -3.57
CA ASN A 248 12.18 -24.79 -4.67
C ASN A 248 10.92 -24.82 -5.56
N GLU A 249 9.89 -24.07 -5.24
CA GLU A 249 8.64 -23.96 -6.00
C GLU A 249 8.60 -22.69 -6.89
N GLY A 250 9.74 -22.05 -7.11
CA GLY A 250 9.83 -20.84 -7.92
C GLY A 250 9.30 -19.59 -7.20
N ARG A 251 9.55 -19.50 -5.88
CA ARG A 251 9.28 -18.27 -5.13
C ARG A 251 10.17 -17.14 -5.62
N VAL A 252 9.55 -16.02 -5.96
CA VAL A 252 10.24 -14.82 -6.48
C VAL A 252 10.66 -13.89 -5.35
N LEU A 253 9.80 -13.74 -4.34
CA LEU A 253 10.07 -12.87 -3.19
C LEU A 253 9.37 -13.41 -1.94
N THR A 254 9.89 -13.04 -0.81
CA THR A 254 9.31 -13.37 0.50
C THR A 254 8.43 -12.23 1.01
N LYS A 255 7.66 -12.51 2.06
CA LYS A 255 6.86 -11.51 2.74
C LYS A 255 7.74 -10.42 3.38
N ASN A 256 8.89 -10.80 3.95
CA ASN A 256 9.85 -9.87 4.55
C ASN A 256 10.51 -8.95 3.52
N GLN A 257 10.78 -9.45 2.31
CA GLN A 257 11.30 -8.62 1.22
C GLN A 257 10.27 -7.63 0.70
N PHE A 258 8.98 -7.95 0.82
CA PHE A 258 7.92 -7.11 0.29
C PHE A 258 7.39 -6.10 1.31
N PHE A 259 7.27 -6.46 2.58
CA PHE A 259 6.68 -5.60 3.60
C PHE A 259 7.70 -4.99 4.54
N TYR A 260 7.60 -3.69 4.75
CA TYR A 260 8.31 -2.97 5.81
C TYR A 260 7.67 -3.24 7.20
N ASP A 261 6.34 -3.28 7.25
CA ASP A 261 5.55 -3.59 8.45
C ASP A 261 4.23 -4.29 8.06
N MET A 262 3.30 -4.44 9.00
CA MET A 262 1.98 -5.07 8.76
C MET A 262 1.17 -4.44 7.62
N PHE A 263 1.40 -3.16 7.33
CA PHE A 263 0.50 -2.35 6.51
C PHE A 263 1.17 -1.84 5.25
N HIS A 264 2.51 -1.73 5.25
CA HIS A 264 3.22 -0.99 4.23
C HIS A 264 4.24 -1.86 3.50
N PRO A 265 4.22 -1.85 2.16
CA PRO A 265 5.31 -2.42 1.37
C PRO A 265 6.58 -1.58 1.55
N SER A 266 7.73 -2.24 1.40
CA SER A 266 9.07 -1.63 1.46
C SER A 266 9.45 -0.93 0.15
#